data_1b48271244e10afd2096a09ef7e0e6fa
#
_entry.id   1b48271244e10afd2096a09ef7e0e6fa
#
_cell.length_a   1.000
_cell.length_b   1.000
_cell.length_c   1.000
_cell.angle_alpha   90.00
_cell.angle_beta   90.00
_cell.angle_gamma   90.00
#
_symmetry.space_group_name_H-M   'P 1'
#
loop_
_entity.id
_entity.type
_entity.pdbx_description
1 polymer ?
#
loop_
_entity_poly.entity_id
_entity_poly.type
_entity_poly.pdbx_seq_one_letter_code
_entity_poly.pdbx_strand_id
1 'polypeptide(L)'
;MIWKKSKQPADSQQDAAAAPKKGGAAAFAKKNWKWLVPVAIVVLAGGWWLLKPKSAKPANVDTSYTEAAPETRDVSNTLSGTGTLKPANTYSVKSLVSGKVLTGSFEEGDIVEEGTVLYTVDSSDATTKVEQAAITLQQAQRSYDKTADRQYVRAEVAGVVSSLKVNKGDEVKSGQEVAVVRDSSKMNLVLEFPAADAANFSVGQTAEVTLDGTFEVLSGTITSVTGTDALSTGNLLTRTVTLSVSNAGGLTTAQAATATVNGVSCIAAANFQYQAERTLTALSSGTVTAINVREGGSVNKDDIILTLSGEDLTESIQSASETLRGAELSMQNMQDAMDNYTITSPISGTIIEKNAKVGDALSTGSDLCTIYDLSYLEMTINVDELQVSSLKVGQSVQVTADAVKDKTYEGVVTRVSMKGDTSGGTTTYPVTVRIDETDGLRPGMNANAEIVVAQAKNALTVPNAAIVRGNYVLVRQDSPSAVNADDSMSAPEGYVYVKVKTGVSDDNYTQVTSGLSESDTIAYDPSSVSSDSYYDYGSGGYDDMDGEVIGGAGNNADLTEGGEETLPEETENGEAPAADAEEPADGIDPAEAGAVVVD
;
A
#
# COMPACT_ATOMS: atom_id res chain seq x y z
N MET A 1 -51.37 -0.10 14.76
CA MET A 1 -52.12 -1.35 15.03
C MET A 1 -51.21 -2.17 15.90
N ILE A 2 -51.38 -2.13 17.19
CA ILE A 2 -52.27 -2.96 18.02
C ILE A 2 -51.55 -4.27 18.40
N TRP A 3 -51.06 -4.28 19.68
CA TRP A 3 -51.30 -5.28 20.74
C TRP A 3 -50.46 -6.59 20.66
N LYS A 4 -49.97 -7.24 21.74
CA LYS A 4 -50.27 -7.33 23.19
C LYS A 4 -49.10 -8.09 23.86
N LYS A 5 -48.52 -7.70 24.93
CA LYS A 5 -48.58 -8.15 26.37
C LYS A 5 -49.18 -9.54 26.66
N SER A 6 -48.39 -10.37 27.41
CA SER A 6 -48.84 -11.14 28.57
C SER A 6 -47.61 -11.87 29.16
N LYS A 7 -47.21 -11.65 30.38
CA LYS A 7 -47.69 -12.07 31.74
C LYS A 7 -46.96 -13.31 32.22
N GLN A 8 -46.24 -13.09 33.37
CA GLN A 8 -45.85 -14.08 34.37
C GLN A 8 -47.08 -14.84 34.95
N PRO A 9 -46.85 -15.96 35.64
CA PRO A 9 -46.86 -16.02 37.11
C PRO A 9 -45.74 -16.95 37.66
N ALA A 10 -45.07 -16.63 38.79
CA ALA A 10 -45.45 -16.72 40.21
C ALA A 10 -45.56 -18.17 40.74
N ASP A 11 -44.78 -18.47 41.72
CA ASP A 11 -45.07 -18.86 43.09
C ASP A 11 -44.46 -20.20 43.56
N SER A 12 -43.78 -20.22 44.64
CA SER A 12 -43.98 -20.85 45.96
C SER A 12 -42.64 -21.02 46.67
N GLN A 13 -42.45 -20.29 47.76
CA GLN A 13 -42.70 -20.58 49.17
C GLN A 13 -41.80 -21.65 49.79
N GLN A 14 -41.09 -21.13 50.80
CA GLN A 14 -40.88 -21.65 52.20
C GLN A 14 -39.80 -22.72 52.38
N ASP A 15 -38.80 -22.51 53.24
CA ASP A 15 -38.98 -22.52 54.70
C ASP A 15 -37.78 -21.95 55.46
N ALA A 16 -38.10 -21.31 56.57
CA ALA A 16 -37.24 -20.72 57.55
C ALA A 16 -36.69 -21.76 58.56
N ALA A 17 -35.41 -21.59 58.96
CA ALA A 17 -34.96 -22.18 60.23
C ALA A 17 -33.96 -21.25 60.94
N ALA A 18 -34.38 -20.91 62.09
CA ALA A 18 -33.97 -20.12 63.17
C ALA A 18 -32.50 -20.12 63.61
N ALA A 19 -32.04 -18.95 64.07
CA ALA A 19 -30.82 -18.72 64.79
C ALA A 19 -31.01 -19.16 66.32
N PRO A 20 -29.95 -19.66 66.95
CA PRO A 20 -29.96 -19.75 68.38
C PRO A 20 -29.28 -18.56 69.08
N LYS A 21 -29.94 -18.10 70.12
CA LYS A 21 -29.65 -16.97 70.99
C LYS A 21 -28.35 -17.14 71.77
N LYS A 22 -27.56 -16.07 71.90
CA LYS A 22 -26.54 -15.88 72.95
C LYS A 22 -27.20 -15.86 74.37
N GLY A 23 -26.63 -16.66 75.22
CA GLY A 23 -27.00 -16.64 76.63
C GLY A 23 -25.81 -16.98 77.52
N GLY A 24 -25.33 -15.97 78.27
CA GLY A 24 -25.01 -16.08 79.65
C GLY A 24 -23.69 -16.65 80.13
N ALA A 25 -22.57 -15.92 79.95
CA ALA A 25 -21.31 -16.21 80.65
C ALA A 25 -20.78 -15.02 81.49
N ALA A 26 -21.53 -13.92 81.63
CA ALA A 26 -21.08 -12.70 82.35
C ALA A 26 -21.51 -12.55 83.79
N ALA A 27 -22.27 -13.50 84.34
CA ALA A 27 -22.80 -13.35 85.68
C ALA A 27 -22.05 -14.11 86.82
N PHE A 28 -21.05 -14.93 86.48
CA PHE A 28 -20.34 -15.76 87.48
C PHE A 28 -19.03 -15.13 88.00
N ALA A 29 -18.51 -14.09 87.40
CA ALA A 29 -17.17 -13.53 87.73
C ALA A 29 -17.21 -12.45 88.87
N LYS A 30 -18.38 -11.99 89.36
CA LYS A 30 -18.43 -10.88 90.27
C LYS A 30 -18.49 -11.27 91.79
N LYS A 31 -18.62 -12.54 92.10
CA LYS A 31 -18.79 -12.97 93.48
C LYS A 31 -17.52 -13.52 94.15
N ASN A 32 -16.49 -13.90 93.46
CA ASN A 32 -15.30 -14.58 94.03
C ASN A 32 -13.96 -13.95 93.69
N TRP A 33 -13.91 -12.64 93.41
CA TRP A 33 -12.66 -11.92 93.01
C TRP A 33 -11.53 -12.04 94.06
N LYS A 34 -11.84 -12.10 95.30
CA LYS A 34 -10.85 -12.10 96.41
C LYS A 34 -10.06 -13.41 96.51
N TRP A 35 -10.49 -14.49 95.86
CA TRP A 35 -9.82 -15.80 95.90
C TRP A 35 -9.13 -16.16 94.59
N LEU A 36 -9.46 -15.48 93.51
CA LEU A 36 -8.84 -15.76 92.16
C LEU A 36 -7.48 -15.07 91.95
N VAL A 37 -7.22 -13.98 92.74
CA VAL A 37 -5.96 -13.24 92.62
C VAL A 37 -4.73 -14.06 93.08
N PRO A 38 -4.77 -14.73 94.27
CA PRO A 38 -3.61 -15.51 94.69
C PRO A 38 -3.38 -16.76 93.87
N VAL A 39 -4.44 -17.37 93.31
CA VAL A 39 -4.31 -18.53 92.42
C VAL A 39 -3.68 -18.13 91.03
N ALA A 40 -4.04 -16.96 90.52
CA ALA A 40 -3.41 -16.45 89.25
C ALA A 40 -1.94 -16.14 89.46
N ILE A 41 -1.49 -15.62 90.57
CA ILE A 41 -0.10 -15.34 90.89
C ILE A 41 0.73 -16.62 91.01
N VAL A 42 0.19 -17.69 91.59
CA VAL A 42 0.87 -18.98 91.72
C VAL A 42 0.99 -19.68 90.32
N VAL A 43 -0.03 -19.56 89.45
CA VAL A 43 -0.02 -20.10 88.13
C VAL A 43 0.96 -19.33 87.20
N LEU A 44 1.02 -18.00 87.34
CA LEU A 44 1.97 -17.17 86.60
C LEU A 44 3.39 -17.35 87.09
N ALA A 45 3.66 -17.52 88.38
CA ALA A 45 4.98 -17.81 88.91
C ALA A 45 5.46 -19.23 88.54
N GLY A 46 4.56 -20.22 88.57
CA GLY A 46 4.86 -21.59 88.11
C GLY A 46 5.08 -21.69 86.57
N GLY A 47 4.28 -20.93 85.83
CA GLY A 47 4.47 -20.83 84.40
C GLY A 47 5.82 -20.16 83.99
N TRP A 48 6.22 -19.13 84.70
CA TRP A 48 7.52 -18.44 84.46
C TRP A 48 8.72 -19.32 84.85
N TRP A 49 8.58 -20.23 85.81
CA TRP A 49 9.64 -21.18 86.21
C TRP A 49 9.74 -22.36 85.17
N LEU A 50 8.67 -22.76 84.54
CA LEU A 50 8.62 -23.78 83.49
C LEU A 50 9.02 -23.26 82.12
N LEU A 51 9.00 -21.93 81.88
CA LEU A 51 9.33 -21.27 80.61
C LEU A 51 10.71 -20.61 80.62
N LYS A 52 11.61 -20.91 81.58
CA LYS A 52 13.01 -20.54 81.41
C LYS A 52 13.59 -21.33 80.21
N PRO A 53 14.04 -20.64 79.17
CA PRO A 53 14.73 -21.34 78.12
C PRO A 53 15.97 -21.97 78.71
N LYS A 54 16.05 -23.29 78.67
CA LYS A 54 17.31 -24.01 78.83
C LYS A 54 18.23 -23.47 77.72
N SER A 55 19.32 -22.82 78.08
CA SER A 55 20.40 -22.51 77.13
C SER A 55 20.75 -23.82 76.42
N ALA A 56 20.26 -23.98 75.20
CA ALA A 56 20.73 -25.02 74.31
C ALA A 56 22.20 -24.71 74.04
N LYS A 57 23.09 -25.63 74.40
CA LYS A 57 24.46 -25.66 73.84
C LYS A 57 24.32 -25.60 72.30
N PRO A 58 25.15 -24.80 71.59
CA PRO A 58 25.13 -24.88 70.14
C PRO A 58 25.31 -26.36 69.75
N ALA A 59 24.31 -26.89 69.04
CA ALA A 59 24.44 -28.16 68.37
C ALA A 59 25.59 -27.99 67.40
N ASN A 60 26.64 -28.77 67.53
CA ASN A 60 27.55 -29.03 66.45
C ASN A 60 26.68 -29.56 65.32
N VAL A 61 26.41 -28.75 64.29
CA VAL A 61 25.92 -29.23 63.02
C VAL A 61 27.16 -29.93 62.45
N ASP A 62 27.16 -31.29 62.51
CA ASP A 62 28.07 -32.09 61.71
C ASP A 62 27.69 -31.79 60.25
N THR A 63 28.28 -30.79 59.64
CA THR A 63 28.26 -30.51 58.22
C THR A 63 29.05 -31.61 57.55
N SER A 64 28.37 -32.65 57.09
CA SER A 64 29.02 -33.67 56.25
C SER A 64 29.27 -33.04 54.88
N TYR A 65 30.47 -32.64 54.66
CA TYR A 65 30.91 -32.19 53.32
C TYR A 65 30.91 -33.37 52.35
N THR A 66 30.36 -33.15 51.16
CA THR A 66 30.45 -34.09 50.04
C THR A 66 31.71 -33.74 49.24
N GLU A 67 32.58 -34.72 49.05
CA GLU A 67 33.75 -34.59 48.18
C GLU A 67 33.41 -34.88 46.74
N ALA A 68 33.93 -34.06 45.82
CA ALA A 68 33.82 -34.24 44.36
C ALA A 68 35.14 -33.80 43.69
N ALA A 69 35.38 -34.30 42.50
CA ALA A 69 36.42 -33.75 41.63
C ALA A 69 35.84 -32.76 40.66
N PRO A 70 36.59 -31.69 40.31
CA PRO A 70 36.22 -30.84 39.18
C PRO A 70 36.09 -31.66 37.90
N GLU A 71 35.06 -31.45 37.11
CA GLU A 71 34.78 -32.21 35.87
C GLU A 71 34.83 -31.31 34.64
N THR A 72 35.37 -31.83 33.55
CA THR A 72 35.33 -31.09 32.27
C THR A 72 34.03 -31.40 31.56
N ARG A 73 33.22 -30.36 31.32
CA ARG A 73 31.92 -30.45 30.62
C ARG A 73 31.61 -29.17 29.89
N ASP A 74 30.59 -29.25 29.01
CA ASP A 74 29.99 -28.09 28.39
C ASP A 74 29.00 -27.43 29.36
N VAL A 75 29.11 -26.11 29.54
CA VAL A 75 28.19 -25.29 30.36
C VAL A 75 27.64 -24.20 29.51
N SER A 76 26.32 -24.04 29.54
CA SER A 76 25.62 -22.97 28.84
C SER A 76 24.65 -22.23 29.76
N ASN A 77 24.77 -20.92 29.77
CA ASN A 77 23.76 -20.07 30.39
C ASN A 77 22.68 -19.82 29.35
N THR A 78 21.47 -20.28 29.60
CA THR A 78 20.33 -20.12 28.72
C THR A 78 19.26 -19.28 29.38
N LEU A 79 18.58 -18.48 28.56
CA LEU A 79 17.41 -17.72 28.95
C LEU A 79 16.19 -18.35 28.26
N SER A 80 15.23 -18.83 29.03
CA SER A 80 14.00 -19.41 28.51
C SER A 80 12.88 -18.40 28.46
N GLY A 81 12.04 -18.51 27.45
CA GLY A 81 10.82 -17.72 27.29
C GLY A 81 9.81 -18.43 26.40
N THR A 82 8.54 -18.11 26.59
CA THR A 82 7.44 -18.66 25.81
C THR A 82 6.86 -17.61 24.88
N GLY A 83 6.39 -18.04 23.71
CA GLY A 83 5.74 -17.15 22.75
C GLY A 83 4.88 -17.94 21.76
N THR A 84 4.14 -17.23 20.94
CA THR A 84 3.36 -17.79 19.84
C THR A 84 4.07 -17.59 18.52
N LEU A 85 4.05 -18.62 17.69
CA LEU A 85 4.61 -18.58 16.34
C LEU A 85 3.73 -17.69 15.44
N LYS A 86 4.38 -16.84 14.67
CA LYS A 86 3.75 -15.95 13.67
C LYS A 86 4.39 -16.21 12.30
N PRO A 87 3.68 -15.99 11.21
CA PRO A 87 4.27 -16.08 9.88
C PRO A 87 5.28 -14.94 9.66
N ALA A 88 6.18 -15.11 8.71
CA ALA A 88 7.13 -14.08 8.29
C ALA A 88 6.43 -12.79 7.89
N ASN A 89 5.31 -12.92 7.18
CA ASN A 89 4.47 -11.81 6.79
C ASN A 89 3.00 -12.23 6.72
N THR A 90 2.11 -11.27 6.93
CA THR A 90 0.65 -11.48 6.81
C THR A 90 0.09 -10.37 5.95
N TYR A 91 -0.63 -10.73 4.91
CA TYR A 91 -1.28 -9.77 4.05
C TYR A 91 -2.77 -10.09 3.90
N SER A 92 -3.62 -9.11 4.27
CA SER A 92 -5.06 -9.16 3.99
C SER A 92 -5.31 -8.46 2.66
N VAL A 93 -5.70 -9.24 1.65
CA VAL A 93 -6.04 -8.74 0.31
C VAL A 93 -7.40 -8.08 0.37
N LYS A 94 -7.47 -6.81 -0.01
CA LYS A 94 -8.69 -6.01 0.00
C LYS A 94 -9.09 -5.60 -1.41
N SER A 95 -10.39 -5.51 -1.65
CA SER A 95 -10.90 -4.99 -2.90
C SER A 95 -10.69 -3.48 -2.99
N LEU A 96 -10.09 -3.02 -4.08
CA LEU A 96 -9.98 -1.59 -4.41
C LEU A 96 -11.19 -1.08 -5.20
N VAL A 97 -12.04 -2.00 -5.68
CA VAL A 97 -13.20 -1.71 -6.51
C VAL A 97 -14.48 -2.33 -5.95
N SER A 98 -15.61 -1.79 -6.37
CA SER A 98 -16.92 -2.39 -6.11
C SER A 98 -17.37 -3.14 -7.35
N GLY A 99 -17.99 -4.31 -7.15
CA GLY A 99 -18.50 -5.13 -8.25
C GLY A 99 -18.79 -6.55 -7.82
N LYS A 100 -19.22 -7.39 -8.75
CA LYS A 100 -19.52 -8.81 -8.50
C LYS A 100 -18.29 -9.66 -8.80
N VAL A 101 -17.96 -10.60 -7.91
CA VAL A 101 -16.89 -11.57 -8.13
C VAL A 101 -17.28 -12.53 -9.26
N LEU A 102 -16.48 -12.56 -10.31
CA LEU A 102 -16.66 -13.46 -11.45
C LEU A 102 -15.89 -14.76 -11.29
N THR A 103 -14.64 -14.68 -10.84
CA THR A 103 -13.78 -15.84 -10.61
C THR A 103 -13.04 -15.73 -9.29
N GLY A 104 -12.69 -16.87 -8.71
CA GLY A 104 -11.91 -17.01 -7.49
C GLY A 104 -11.55 -18.48 -7.35
N SER A 105 -10.59 -18.95 -8.16
CA SER A 105 -10.32 -20.38 -8.43
C SER A 105 -9.28 -21.00 -7.50
N PHE A 106 -9.03 -20.42 -6.35
CA PHE A 106 -8.15 -20.94 -5.31
C PHE A 106 -8.95 -21.37 -4.08
N GLU A 107 -8.35 -22.19 -3.23
CA GLU A 107 -8.93 -22.64 -1.96
C GLU A 107 -8.00 -22.31 -0.79
N GLU A 108 -8.53 -22.44 0.43
CA GLU A 108 -7.73 -22.31 1.65
C GLU A 108 -6.69 -23.44 1.71
N GLY A 109 -5.45 -23.07 1.95
CA GLY A 109 -4.29 -23.96 1.94
C GLY A 109 -3.50 -23.96 0.63
N ASP A 110 -3.99 -23.32 -0.43
CA ASP A 110 -3.25 -23.21 -1.68
C ASP A 110 -2.06 -22.27 -1.54
N ILE A 111 -0.96 -22.62 -2.23
CA ILE A 111 0.24 -21.80 -2.33
C ILE A 111 0.13 -20.94 -3.58
N VAL A 112 0.33 -19.65 -3.43
CA VAL A 112 0.31 -18.67 -4.52
C VAL A 112 1.62 -17.92 -4.59
N GLU A 113 2.01 -17.54 -5.80
CA GLU A 113 3.15 -16.67 -6.06
C GLU A 113 2.68 -15.21 -6.16
N GLU A 114 3.59 -14.27 -5.90
CA GLU A 114 3.33 -12.84 -6.14
C GLU A 114 2.90 -12.61 -7.59
N GLY A 115 1.84 -11.81 -7.80
CA GLY A 115 1.24 -11.55 -9.11
C GLY A 115 0.22 -12.59 -9.58
N THR A 116 0.04 -13.72 -8.88
CA THR A 116 -1.00 -14.70 -9.22
C THR A 116 -2.39 -14.08 -9.11
N VAL A 117 -3.23 -14.26 -10.15
CA VAL A 117 -4.61 -13.76 -10.13
C VAL A 117 -5.44 -14.56 -9.13
N LEU A 118 -5.97 -13.86 -8.14
CA LEU A 118 -6.82 -14.43 -7.10
C LEU A 118 -8.29 -14.29 -7.46
N TYR A 119 -8.71 -13.07 -7.81
CA TYR A 119 -10.08 -12.78 -8.17
C TYR A 119 -10.16 -11.95 -9.43
N THR A 120 -11.23 -12.15 -10.19
CA THR A 120 -11.68 -11.19 -11.19
C THR A 120 -13.05 -10.67 -10.78
N VAL A 121 -13.22 -9.36 -10.86
CA VAL A 121 -14.45 -8.65 -10.52
C VAL A 121 -15.09 -8.16 -11.82
N ASP A 122 -16.42 -8.07 -11.86
CA ASP A 122 -17.14 -7.55 -13.01
C ASP A 122 -16.71 -6.12 -13.31
N SER A 123 -16.08 -5.95 -14.46
CA SER A 123 -15.53 -4.67 -14.94
C SER A 123 -16.36 -4.03 -16.05
N SER A 124 -17.61 -4.47 -16.26
CA SER A 124 -18.47 -4.00 -17.35
C SER A 124 -18.63 -2.47 -17.34
N ASP A 125 -18.86 -1.89 -16.16
CA ASP A 125 -18.98 -0.44 -15.98
C ASP A 125 -17.63 0.27 -16.21
N ALA A 126 -16.53 -0.33 -15.77
CA ALA A 126 -15.19 0.22 -15.98
C ALA A 126 -14.80 0.17 -17.46
N THR A 127 -15.10 -0.93 -18.14
CA THR A 127 -14.92 -1.07 -19.59
C THR A 127 -15.64 0.04 -20.36
N THR A 128 -16.88 0.32 -20.00
CA THR A 128 -17.67 1.41 -20.62
C THR A 128 -17.03 2.77 -20.37
N LYS A 129 -16.48 3.02 -19.18
CA LYS A 129 -15.77 4.27 -18.86
C LYS A 129 -14.46 4.40 -19.63
N VAL A 130 -13.71 3.31 -19.79
CA VAL A 130 -12.49 3.27 -20.62
C VAL A 130 -12.83 3.58 -22.07
N GLU A 131 -13.89 2.98 -22.62
CA GLU A 131 -14.35 3.26 -23.98
C GLU A 131 -14.77 4.74 -24.16
N GLN A 132 -15.50 5.30 -23.18
CA GLN A 132 -15.87 6.70 -23.20
C GLN A 132 -14.65 7.63 -23.14
N ALA A 133 -13.65 7.31 -22.31
CA ALA A 133 -12.40 8.04 -22.24
C ALA A 133 -11.60 7.95 -23.55
N ALA A 134 -11.59 6.77 -24.22
CA ALA A 134 -10.98 6.58 -25.52
C ALA A 134 -11.63 7.44 -26.60
N ILE A 135 -12.97 7.53 -26.61
CA ILE A 135 -13.70 8.42 -27.52
C ILE A 135 -13.31 9.88 -27.28
N THR A 136 -13.26 10.28 -26.03
CA THR A 136 -12.87 11.65 -25.63
C THR A 136 -11.45 11.98 -26.06
N LEU A 137 -10.52 11.06 -25.86
CA LEU A 137 -9.13 11.19 -26.32
C LEU A 137 -9.06 11.35 -27.83
N GLN A 138 -9.78 10.53 -28.57
CA GLN A 138 -9.83 10.61 -30.03
C GLN A 138 -10.41 11.96 -30.53
N GLN A 139 -11.40 12.50 -29.82
CA GLN A 139 -11.97 13.82 -30.13
C GLN A 139 -10.95 14.93 -29.85
N ALA A 140 -10.26 14.87 -28.73
CA ALA A 140 -9.22 15.82 -28.35
C ALA A 140 -8.07 15.80 -29.37
N GLN A 141 -7.61 14.59 -29.77
CA GLN A 141 -6.58 14.41 -30.81
C GLN A 141 -6.98 15.06 -32.12
N ARG A 142 -8.19 14.76 -32.63
CA ARG A 142 -8.69 15.39 -33.87
C ARG A 142 -8.81 16.91 -33.76
N SER A 143 -9.17 17.42 -32.59
CA SER A 143 -9.27 18.86 -32.34
C SER A 143 -7.89 19.50 -32.36
N TYR A 144 -6.91 18.88 -31.73
CA TYR A 144 -5.51 19.31 -31.75
C TYR A 144 -4.97 19.31 -33.16
N ASP A 145 -5.08 18.21 -33.89
CA ASP A 145 -4.59 18.07 -35.28
C ASP A 145 -5.19 19.16 -36.17
N LYS A 146 -6.51 19.37 -36.08
CA LYS A 146 -7.22 20.40 -36.84
C LYS A 146 -6.78 21.82 -36.47
N THR A 147 -6.49 22.06 -35.19
CA THR A 147 -6.02 23.37 -34.72
C THR A 147 -4.57 23.60 -35.13
N ALA A 148 -3.72 22.58 -34.98
CA ALA A 148 -2.32 22.63 -35.40
C ALA A 148 -2.19 22.76 -36.90
N ASP A 149 -3.08 22.13 -37.68
CA ASP A 149 -3.03 22.22 -39.15
C ASP A 149 -3.39 23.61 -39.68
N ARG A 150 -4.08 24.45 -38.87
CA ARG A 150 -4.40 25.85 -39.26
C ARG A 150 -3.17 26.74 -39.43
N GLN A 151 -2.01 26.32 -38.94
CA GLN A 151 -0.75 27.02 -39.18
C GLN A 151 -0.26 26.86 -40.63
N TYR A 152 -0.80 25.85 -41.34
CA TYR A 152 -0.37 25.54 -42.70
C TYR A 152 -1.47 25.91 -43.69
N VAL A 153 -1.08 26.55 -44.79
CA VAL A 153 -1.93 26.62 -45.95
C VAL A 153 -1.44 25.54 -46.93
N ARG A 154 -2.32 24.62 -47.28
CA ARG A 154 -1.99 23.47 -48.15
C ARG A 154 -2.65 23.60 -49.50
N ALA A 155 -2.05 22.97 -50.50
CA ALA A 155 -2.62 22.84 -51.83
C ALA A 155 -3.84 21.91 -51.78
N GLU A 156 -5.02 22.40 -52.13
CA GLU A 156 -6.25 21.59 -52.19
C GLU A 156 -6.29 20.66 -53.41
N VAL A 157 -5.54 21.01 -54.47
CA VAL A 157 -5.43 20.26 -55.70
C VAL A 157 -3.96 20.20 -56.15
N ALA A 158 -3.60 19.12 -56.87
CA ALA A 158 -2.33 19.08 -57.54
C ALA A 158 -2.35 20.03 -58.75
N GLY A 159 -1.25 20.69 -59.00
CA GLY A 159 -1.16 21.62 -60.13
C GLY A 159 0.06 22.54 -60.07
N VAL A 160 -0.08 23.71 -60.63
CA VAL A 160 0.94 24.76 -60.67
C VAL A 160 0.49 25.97 -59.89
N VAL A 161 1.36 26.53 -59.07
CA VAL A 161 1.09 27.78 -58.36
C VAL A 161 1.02 28.92 -59.39
N SER A 162 -0.16 29.41 -59.68
CA SER A 162 -0.40 30.43 -60.67
C SER A 162 -0.05 31.86 -60.18
N SER A 163 -0.31 32.10 -58.92
CA SER A 163 0.05 33.38 -58.28
C SER A 163 0.25 33.16 -56.80
N LEU A 164 1.19 33.93 -56.24
CA LEU A 164 1.47 34.01 -54.82
C LEU A 164 1.21 35.46 -54.40
N LYS A 165 0.23 35.67 -53.50
CA LYS A 165 -0.25 37.02 -53.13
C LYS A 165 0.41 37.57 -51.86
N VAL A 166 1.30 36.82 -51.24
CA VAL A 166 1.95 37.15 -49.96
C VAL A 166 3.44 36.82 -50.00
N ASN A 167 4.21 37.53 -49.20
CA ASN A 167 5.66 37.31 -49.04
C ASN A 167 5.95 36.84 -47.60
N LYS A 168 7.14 36.29 -47.42
CA LYS A 168 7.62 35.94 -46.09
C LYS A 168 7.74 37.22 -45.24
N GLY A 169 7.14 37.21 -44.04
CA GLY A 169 7.07 38.36 -43.12
C GLY A 169 5.78 39.17 -43.23
N ASP A 170 4.95 38.90 -44.23
CA ASP A 170 3.65 39.59 -44.34
C ASP A 170 2.69 39.09 -43.25
N GLU A 171 1.86 39.97 -42.75
CA GLU A 171 0.76 39.66 -41.84
C GLU A 171 -0.48 39.35 -42.67
N VAL A 172 -1.14 38.24 -42.39
CA VAL A 172 -2.35 37.76 -43.06
C VAL A 172 -3.48 37.61 -42.08
N LYS A 173 -4.71 37.81 -42.52
CA LYS A 173 -5.94 37.56 -41.74
C LYS A 173 -6.57 36.25 -42.16
N SER A 174 -7.32 35.65 -41.25
CA SER A 174 -8.15 34.50 -41.56
C SER A 174 -9.09 34.80 -42.75
N GLY A 175 -9.15 33.89 -43.74
CA GLY A 175 -9.92 34.05 -44.97
C GLY A 175 -9.24 34.88 -46.07
N GLN A 176 -8.05 35.46 -45.79
CA GLN A 176 -7.29 36.21 -46.82
C GLN A 176 -6.73 35.26 -47.87
N GLU A 177 -6.87 35.60 -49.11
CA GLU A 177 -6.30 34.87 -50.25
C GLU A 177 -4.77 34.98 -50.24
N VAL A 178 -4.08 33.84 -50.34
CA VAL A 178 -2.63 33.77 -50.24
C VAL A 178 -1.96 33.21 -51.52
N ALA A 179 -2.63 32.31 -52.18
CA ALA A 179 -2.12 31.71 -53.42
C ALA A 179 -3.26 31.19 -54.32
N VAL A 180 -2.98 31.03 -55.60
CA VAL A 180 -3.87 30.36 -56.55
C VAL A 180 -3.14 29.16 -57.14
N VAL A 181 -3.72 27.98 -57.02
CA VAL A 181 -3.21 26.73 -57.63
C VAL A 181 -4.15 26.31 -58.77
N ARG A 182 -3.59 26.01 -59.91
CA ARG A 182 -4.31 25.58 -61.11
C ARG A 182 -3.82 24.23 -61.58
N ASP A 183 -4.76 23.32 -61.83
CA ASP A 183 -4.45 22.13 -62.59
C ASP A 183 -4.62 22.45 -64.09
N SER A 184 -3.49 22.69 -64.74
CA SER A 184 -3.43 22.95 -66.17
C SER A 184 -2.98 21.72 -66.98
N SER A 185 -2.81 20.57 -66.34
CA SER A 185 -2.37 19.33 -67.02
C SER A 185 -3.39 18.88 -68.07
N LYS A 186 -4.63 19.16 -67.82
CA LYS A 186 -5.75 19.00 -68.73
C LYS A 186 -6.60 20.24 -68.73
N MET A 187 -7.17 20.54 -69.88
CA MET A 187 -8.09 21.65 -70.03
C MET A 187 -9.50 21.11 -70.33
N ASN A 188 -10.48 21.65 -69.67
CA ASN A 188 -11.90 21.32 -69.92
C ASN A 188 -12.43 22.29 -71.01
N LEU A 189 -13.15 21.72 -71.97
CA LEU A 189 -13.84 22.47 -73.00
C LEU A 189 -15.31 22.11 -72.91
N VAL A 190 -16.11 23.13 -72.58
CA VAL A 190 -17.57 22.98 -72.39
C VAL A 190 -18.28 23.47 -73.62
N LEU A 191 -18.87 22.57 -74.36
CA LEU A 191 -19.48 22.86 -75.67
C LEU A 191 -20.93 22.40 -75.73
N GLU A 192 -21.70 23.08 -76.55
CA GLU A 192 -23.08 22.72 -76.82
C GLU A 192 -23.16 21.93 -78.13
N PHE A 193 -23.87 20.79 -78.09
CA PHE A 193 -24.15 19.97 -79.24
C PHE A 193 -25.66 19.83 -79.42
N PRO A 194 -26.17 19.56 -80.64
CA PRO A 194 -27.56 19.28 -80.89
C PRO A 194 -28.03 18.14 -79.95
N ALA A 195 -29.17 18.33 -79.27
CA ALA A 195 -29.64 17.43 -78.20
C ALA A 195 -29.89 16.01 -78.72
N ALA A 196 -30.40 15.88 -79.97
CA ALA A 196 -30.68 14.58 -80.57
C ALA A 196 -29.43 13.72 -80.78
N ASP A 197 -28.31 14.37 -81.13
CA ASP A 197 -27.05 13.69 -81.35
C ASP A 197 -26.32 13.47 -80.05
N ALA A 198 -26.28 14.47 -79.19
CA ALA A 198 -25.59 14.42 -77.90
C ALA A 198 -26.21 13.36 -76.96
N ALA A 199 -27.48 12.98 -77.14
CA ALA A 199 -28.10 11.88 -76.42
C ALA A 199 -27.44 10.52 -76.64
N ASN A 200 -26.68 10.37 -77.73
CA ASN A 200 -25.97 9.15 -78.08
C ASN A 200 -24.47 9.20 -77.67
N PHE A 201 -24.03 10.31 -77.08
CA PHE A 201 -22.62 10.43 -76.65
C PHE A 201 -22.45 9.72 -75.28
N SER A 202 -21.28 9.10 -75.14
CA SER A 202 -20.94 8.38 -73.91
C SER A 202 -19.69 8.97 -73.28
N VAL A 203 -19.65 8.99 -71.93
CA VAL A 203 -18.44 9.35 -71.19
C VAL A 203 -17.30 8.39 -71.54
N GLY A 204 -16.11 8.93 -71.78
CA GLY A 204 -14.92 8.18 -72.23
C GLY A 204 -14.75 8.15 -73.75
N GLN A 205 -15.75 8.62 -74.53
CA GLN A 205 -15.65 8.70 -76.00
C GLN A 205 -14.67 9.81 -76.41
N THR A 206 -13.94 9.56 -77.50
CA THR A 206 -12.99 10.55 -78.04
C THR A 206 -13.70 11.57 -78.91
N ALA A 207 -13.21 12.78 -78.85
CA ALA A 207 -13.65 13.90 -79.68
C ALA A 207 -12.40 14.53 -80.41
N GLU A 208 -12.60 15.00 -81.63
CA GLU A 208 -11.64 15.84 -82.30
C GLU A 208 -11.90 17.29 -81.97
N VAL A 209 -10.91 17.94 -81.30
CA VAL A 209 -10.98 19.33 -80.89
C VAL A 209 -10.13 20.18 -81.81
N THR A 210 -10.73 21.10 -82.48
CA THR A 210 -10.06 22.02 -83.42
C THR A 210 -9.89 23.38 -82.76
N LEU A 211 -8.65 23.84 -82.60
CA LEU A 211 -8.31 25.13 -82.07
C LEU A 211 -8.72 26.28 -83.01
N ASP A 212 -9.37 27.29 -82.49
CA ASP A 212 -9.70 28.47 -83.26
C ASP A 212 -8.44 29.31 -83.59
N GLY A 213 -8.33 29.71 -84.80
CA GLY A 213 -7.20 30.52 -85.33
C GLY A 213 -5.97 29.73 -85.76
N THR A 214 -5.64 28.60 -85.18
CA THR A 214 -4.49 27.75 -85.65
C THR A 214 -4.95 26.54 -86.44
N PHE A 215 -6.19 26.11 -86.33
CA PHE A 215 -6.76 24.91 -86.91
C PHE A 215 -6.03 23.61 -86.56
N GLU A 216 -5.27 23.64 -85.48
CA GLU A 216 -4.65 22.48 -84.91
C GLU A 216 -5.73 21.54 -84.30
N VAL A 217 -5.64 20.23 -84.57
CA VAL A 217 -6.58 19.22 -84.09
C VAL A 217 -5.96 18.47 -82.94
N LEU A 218 -6.63 18.54 -81.81
CA LEU A 218 -6.27 17.83 -80.57
C LEU A 218 -7.28 16.71 -80.31
N SER A 219 -6.86 15.70 -79.57
CA SER A 219 -7.72 14.66 -79.12
C SER A 219 -8.29 15.06 -77.76
N GLY A 220 -9.64 15.10 -77.67
CA GLY A 220 -10.37 15.29 -76.43
C GLY A 220 -11.12 14.01 -75.99
N THR A 221 -11.46 13.90 -74.76
CA THR A 221 -12.26 12.81 -74.21
C THR A 221 -13.50 13.39 -73.49
N ILE A 222 -14.68 12.86 -73.76
CA ILE A 222 -15.91 13.26 -73.10
C ILE A 222 -15.84 12.88 -71.60
N THR A 223 -15.95 13.84 -70.70
CA THR A 223 -15.99 13.64 -69.27
C THR A 223 -17.41 13.73 -68.69
N SER A 224 -18.26 14.51 -69.30
CA SER A 224 -19.66 14.57 -68.92
C SER A 224 -20.56 15.00 -70.10
N VAL A 225 -21.80 14.52 -70.09
CA VAL A 225 -22.89 14.93 -70.97
C VAL A 225 -24.07 15.27 -70.08
N THR A 226 -24.64 16.48 -70.21
CA THR A 226 -25.85 16.82 -69.44
C THR A 226 -27.05 15.98 -69.86
N GLY A 227 -27.80 15.50 -68.89
CA GLY A 227 -29.01 14.71 -69.16
C GLY A 227 -30.24 15.56 -69.55
N THR A 228 -30.16 16.87 -69.44
CA THR A 228 -31.25 17.80 -69.71
C THR A 228 -30.98 18.62 -70.95
N ASP A 229 -32.02 18.75 -71.79
CA ASP A 229 -31.94 19.58 -72.98
C ASP A 229 -32.14 21.06 -72.60
N ALA A 230 -31.30 21.94 -73.12
CA ALA A 230 -31.38 23.37 -72.95
C ALA A 230 -31.77 24.04 -74.26
N LEU A 231 -32.44 25.18 -74.22
CA LEU A 231 -32.72 25.93 -75.43
C LEU A 231 -31.60 26.93 -75.66
N SER A 232 -30.89 26.77 -76.78
CA SER A 232 -29.80 27.64 -77.22
C SER A 232 -30.31 28.68 -78.23
N THR A 233 -29.41 29.57 -78.65
CA THR A 233 -29.66 30.61 -79.63
C THR A 233 -30.27 30.05 -80.92
N GLY A 234 -31.32 30.65 -81.45
CA GLY A 234 -31.98 30.13 -82.62
C GLY A 234 -33.03 29.04 -82.42
N ASN A 235 -33.50 28.85 -81.18
CA ASN A 235 -34.52 27.88 -80.80
C ASN A 235 -34.11 26.41 -81.02
N LEU A 236 -32.80 26.13 -80.94
CA LEU A 236 -32.25 24.82 -81.06
C LEU A 236 -32.12 24.17 -79.69
N LEU A 237 -32.62 22.90 -79.54
CA LEU A 237 -32.39 22.11 -78.35
C LEU A 237 -30.97 21.58 -78.35
N THR A 238 -30.21 21.86 -77.25
CA THR A 238 -28.84 21.51 -77.06
C THR A 238 -28.59 20.76 -75.77
N ARG A 239 -27.52 19.97 -75.76
CA ARG A 239 -26.93 19.41 -74.54
C ARG A 239 -25.50 19.90 -74.36
N THR A 240 -25.14 20.20 -73.13
CA THR A 240 -23.79 20.56 -72.80
C THR A 240 -22.94 19.30 -72.68
N VAL A 241 -21.81 19.28 -73.39
CA VAL A 241 -20.82 18.21 -73.36
C VAL A 241 -19.50 18.83 -72.86
N THR A 242 -18.93 18.23 -71.81
CA THR A 242 -17.59 18.62 -71.32
C THR A 242 -16.57 17.66 -71.86
N LEU A 243 -15.58 18.20 -72.50
CA LEU A 243 -14.43 17.46 -73.03
C LEU A 243 -13.19 17.78 -72.18
N SER A 244 -12.38 16.78 -71.88
CA SER A 244 -11.06 16.94 -71.28
C SER A 244 -10.01 16.77 -72.39
N VAL A 245 -9.17 17.78 -72.53
CA VAL A 245 -8.06 17.81 -73.48
C VAL A 245 -6.72 17.87 -72.77
N SER A 246 -5.79 17.00 -73.12
CA SER A 246 -4.43 17.01 -72.53
C SER A 246 -3.69 18.27 -72.91
N ASN A 247 -3.11 18.97 -71.95
CA ASN A 247 -2.37 20.21 -72.20
C ASN A 247 -0.85 19.96 -72.00
N ALA A 248 -0.11 19.89 -73.04
CA ALA A 248 1.37 19.83 -73.00
C ALA A 248 2.01 21.18 -72.61
N GLY A 249 1.23 22.22 -72.28
CA GLY A 249 1.71 23.54 -71.90
C GLY A 249 1.37 24.68 -72.89
N GLY A 250 0.64 24.38 -73.99
CA GLY A 250 0.27 25.37 -74.98
C GLY A 250 -1.14 25.94 -74.88
N LEU A 251 -2.05 25.23 -74.21
CA LEU A 251 -3.46 25.65 -74.10
C LEU A 251 -3.67 26.64 -72.97
N THR A 252 -4.43 27.70 -73.25
CA THR A 252 -4.80 28.76 -72.25
C THR A 252 -6.30 28.96 -72.24
N THR A 253 -6.84 29.60 -71.19
CA THR A 253 -8.25 29.95 -71.08
C THR A 253 -8.72 31.05 -72.05
N ALA A 254 -7.78 31.74 -72.68
CA ALA A 254 -8.09 32.72 -73.70
C ALA A 254 -8.31 32.10 -75.12
N GLN A 255 -7.96 30.82 -75.29
CA GLN A 255 -8.06 30.14 -76.51
C GLN A 255 -9.43 29.44 -76.65
N ALA A 256 -10.03 29.66 -77.82
CA ALA A 256 -11.32 29.05 -78.13
C ALA A 256 -11.10 27.81 -79.03
N ALA A 257 -12.02 26.87 -78.96
CA ALA A 257 -12.02 25.67 -79.76
C ALA A 257 -13.42 25.19 -80.06
N THR A 258 -13.54 24.44 -81.15
CA THR A 258 -14.70 23.69 -81.54
C THR A 258 -14.36 22.19 -81.41
N ALA A 259 -15.41 21.35 -81.33
CA ALA A 259 -15.16 19.91 -81.32
C ALA A 259 -16.16 19.15 -82.19
N THR A 260 -15.67 18.02 -82.71
CA THR A 260 -16.47 17.08 -83.47
C THR A 260 -16.47 15.71 -82.76
N VAL A 261 -17.65 15.14 -82.54
CA VAL A 261 -17.82 13.82 -81.91
C VAL A 261 -18.62 12.96 -82.87
N ASN A 262 -18.01 11.84 -83.34
CA ASN A 262 -18.64 10.94 -84.31
C ASN A 262 -19.12 11.66 -85.60
N GLY A 263 -18.41 12.70 -86.04
CA GLY A 263 -18.82 13.48 -87.17
C GLY A 263 -19.83 14.58 -86.94
N VAL A 264 -20.33 14.73 -85.67
CA VAL A 264 -21.25 15.79 -85.26
C VAL A 264 -20.45 16.94 -84.72
N SER A 265 -20.55 18.13 -85.27
CA SER A 265 -19.88 19.33 -84.77
C SER A 265 -20.66 20.05 -83.67
N CYS A 266 -19.99 20.70 -82.74
CA CYS A 266 -20.57 21.60 -81.77
C CYS A 266 -21.20 22.82 -82.47
N ILE A 267 -22.12 23.48 -81.76
CA ILE A 267 -22.87 24.61 -82.24
C ILE A 267 -22.03 25.89 -82.31
N ALA A 268 -21.17 26.09 -81.33
CA ALA A 268 -20.34 27.26 -81.19
C ALA A 268 -18.98 26.89 -80.57
N ALA A 269 -17.97 27.69 -80.80
CA ALA A 269 -16.71 27.60 -80.10
C ALA A 269 -16.83 28.08 -78.69
N ALA A 270 -16.07 27.47 -77.77
CA ALA A 270 -15.97 27.89 -76.39
C ALA A 270 -14.49 27.96 -75.94
N ASN A 271 -14.24 28.74 -74.94
CA ASN A 271 -12.90 28.86 -74.36
C ASN A 271 -12.61 27.67 -73.43
N PHE A 272 -11.36 27.26 -73.40
CA PHE A 272 -10.88 26.29 -72.44
C PHE A 272 -10.98 26.79 -71.01
N GLN A 273 -11.18 25.89 -70.11
CA GLN A 273 -11.19 26.12 -68.67
C GLN A 273 -10.17 25.19 -68.01
N TYR A 274 -9.56 25.63 -66.93
CA TYR A 274 -8.67 24.76 -66.17
C TYR A 274 -9.46 23.58 -65.61
N GLN A 275 -8.86 22.42 -65.46
CA GLN A 275 -9.49 21.24 -64.87
C GLN A 275 -9.90 21.53 -63.43
N ALA A 276 -9.04 22.21 -62.65
CA ALA A 276 -9.33 22.74 -61.35
C ALA A 276 -8.55 24.02 -61.14
N GLU A 277 -9.18 24.98 -60.52
CA GLU A 277 -8.55 26.22 -60.00
C GLU A 277 -9.03 26.40 -58.58
N ARG A 278 -8.12 26.56 -57.65
CA ARG A 278 -8.41 26.79 -56.25
C ARG A 278 -7.65 27.99 -55.74
N THR A 279 -8.39 28.91 -55.17
CA THR A 279 -7.81 30.03 -54.42
C THR A 279 -7.62 29.55 -52.97
N LEU A 280 -6.38 29.54 -52.57
CA LEU A 280 -6.01 29.13 -51.20
C LEU A 280 -6.11 30.34 -50.27
N THR A 281 -6.74 30.12 -49.10
CA THR A 281 -6.93 31.17 -48.10
C THR A 281 -6.24 30.79 -46.81
N ALA A 282 -5.81 31.80 -46.05
CA ALA A 282 -5.28 31.60 -44.71
C ALA A 282 -6.39 31.09 -43.76
N LEU A 283 -6.16 29.99 -43.06
CA LEU A 283 -7.14 29.40 -42.11
C LEU A 283 -7.12 30.11 -40.76
N SER A 284 -6.06 30.84 -40.45
CA SER A 284 -5.91 31.66 -39.25
C SER A 284 -5.18 32.96 -39.57
N SER A 285 -5.28 33.94 -38.66
CA SER A 285 -4.45 35.15 -38.73
C SER A 285 -3.05 34.87 -38.24
N GLY A 286 -2.06 35.56 -38.77
CA GLY A 286 -0.67 35.43 -38.36
C GLY A 286 0.33 35.95 -39.36
N THR A 287 1.61 35.86 -39.04
CA THR A 287 2.73 36.28 -39.91
C THR A 287 3.21 35.06 -40.71
N VAL A 288 3.48 35.26 -42.01
CA VAL A 288 4.05 34.23 -42.89
C VAL A 288 5.50 34.01 -42.49
N THR A 289 5.79 32.84 -41.91
CA THR A 289 7.15 32.49 -41.46
C THR A 289 7.96 31.74 -42.53
N ALA A 290 7.28 30.96 -43.34
CA ALA A 290 7.90 30.22 -44.45
C ALA A 290 6.95 30.15 -45.65
N ILE A 291 7.54 30.16 -46.83
CA ILE A 291 6.90 29.89 -48.11
C ILE A 291 7.71 28.78 -48.77
N ASN A 292 7.06 27.61 -49.04
CA ASN A 292 7.74 26.42 -49.55
C ASN A 292 7.65 26.26 -51.07
N VAL A 293 6.94 27.17 -51.69
CA VAL A 293 6.67 27.13 -53.14
C VAL A 293 7.05 28.46 -53.79
N ARG A 294 7.09 28.49 -55.11
CA ARG A 294 7.28 29.68 -55.93
C ARG A 294 6.24 29.70 -57.04
N GLU A 295 5.97 30.88 -57.58
CA GLU A 295 5.11 31.01 -58.76
C GLU A 295 5.67 30.20 -59.93
N GLY A 296 4.79 29.47 -60.63
CA GLY A 296 5.18 28.52 -61.69
C GLY A 296 5.68 27.19 -61.17
N GLY A 297 5.83 26.97 -59.85
CA GLY A 297 6.22 25.70 -59.25
C GLY A 297 5.08 24.69 -59.23
N SER A 298 5.39 23.41 -59.44
CA SER A 298 4.44 22.31 -59.34
C SER A 298 4.25 21.91 -57.88
N VAL A 299 3.02 21.60 -57.48
CA VAL A 299 2.63 21.14 -56.17
C VAL A 299 1.70 19.93 -56.29
N ASN A 300 1.79 19.03 -55.33
CA ASN A 300 0.81 17.95 -55.17
C ASN A 300 -0.29 18.40 -54.20
N LYS A 301 -1.41 17.65 -54.23
CA LYS A 301 -2.45 17.85 -53.23
C LYS A 301 -1.86 17.63 -51.83
N ASP A 302 -2.26 18.45 -50.87
CA ASP A 302 -1.85 18.49 -49.46
C ASP A 302 -0.41 18.98 -49.18
N ASP A 303 0.37 19.38 -50.27
CA ASP A 303 1.67 20.05 -50.09
C ASP A 303 1.51 21.37 -49.33
N ILE A 304 2.41 21.65 -48.37
CA ILE A 304 2.41 22.91 -47.61
C ILE A 304 2.92 24.04 -48.50
N ILE A 305 2.06 24.99 -48.77
CA ILE A 305 2.37 26.20 -49.55
C ILE A 305 3.10 27.24 -48.69
N LEU A 306 2.55 27.54 -47.52
CA LEU A 306 3.14 28.47 -46.54
C LEU A 306 2.80 28.07 -45.12
N THR A 307 3.60 28.57 -44.19
CA THR A 307 3.43 28.40 -42.76
C THR A 307 3.19 29.75 -42.10
N LEU A 308 2.18 29.79 -41.22
CA LEU A 308 1.80 30.91 -40.44
C LEU A 308 2.23 30.75 -38.97
N SER A 309 2.56 31.87 -38.33
CA SER A 309 2.76 31.92 -36.88
C SER A 309 2.12 33.19 -36.36
N GLY A 310 1.45 33.10 -35.22
CA GLY A 310 0.81 34.22 -34.53
C GLY A 310 0.57 33.86 -33.08
N GLU A 311 0.42 34.87 -32.22
CA GLU A 311 0.20 34.65 -30.81
C GLU A 311 -1.12 33.90 -30.55
N ASP A 312 -2.23 34.35 -31.10
CA ASP A 312 -3.55 33.70 -31.01
C ASP A 312 -3.54 32.26 -31.51
N LEU A 313 -2.79 32.01 -32.59
CA LEU A 313 -2.66 30.66 -33.16
C LEU A 313 -1.85 29.74 -32.22
N THR A 314 -0.75 30.27 -31.66
CA THR A 314 0.09 29.54 -30.73
C THR A 314 -0.68 29.23 -29.46
N GLU A 315 -1.41 30.17 -28.88
CA GLU A 315 -2.27 29.97 -27.72
C GLU A 315 -3.38 28.95 -28.00
N SER A 316 -3.99 29.00 -29.19
CA SER A 316 -5.02 28.03 -29.60
C SER A 316 -4.45 26.60 -29.71
N ILE A 317 -3.24 26.45 -30.28
CA ILE A 317 -2.55 25.16 -30.38
C ILE A 317 -2.17 24.66 -28.99
N GLN A 318 -1.66 25.54 -28.13
CA GLN A 318 -1.30 25.20 -26.76
C GLN A 318 -2.53 24.73 -25.96
N SER A 319 -3.63 25.47 -26.02
CA SER A 319 -4.89 25.09 -25.35
C SER A 319 -5.43 23.75 -25.85
N ALA A 320 -5.36 23.51 -27.16
CA ALA A 320 -5.75 22.21 -27.73
C ALA A 320 -4.81 21.08 -27.29
N SER A 321 -3.49 21.35 -27.16
CA SER A 321 -2.51 20.40 -26.63
C SER A 321 -2.75 20.07 -25.16
N GLU A 322 -3.07 21.07 -24.35
CA GLU A 322 -3.43 20.88 -22.93
C GLU A 322 -4.71 20.05 -22.78
N THR A 323 -5.70 20.30 -23.64
CA THR A 323 -6.95 19.50 -23.68
C THR A 323 -6.66 18.05 -24.06
N LEU A 324 -5.81 17.82 -25.08
CA LEU A 324 -5.36 16.49 -25.49
C LEU A 324 -4.67 15.79 -24.33
N ARG A 325 -3.71 16.46 -23.68
CA ARG A 325 -3.00 15.88 -22.54
C ARG A 325 -3.93 15.54 -21.37
N GLY A 326 -4.94 16.37 -21.12
CA GLY A 326 -5.97 16.10 -20.12
C GLY A 326 -6.77 14.83 -20.46
N ALA A 327 -7.10 14.65 -21.74
CA ALA A 327 -7.79 13.44 -22.21
C ALA A 327 -6.91 12.18 -22.14
N GLU A 328 -5.60 12.30 -22.45
CA GLU A 328 -4.62 11.21 -22.30
C GLU A 328 -4.52 10.74 -20.84
N LEU A 329 -4.36 11.70 -19.91
CA LEU A 329 -4.29 11.39 -18.48
C LEU A 329 -5.61 10.77 -17.97
N SER A 330 -6.74 11.27 -18.46
CA SER A 330 -8.04 10.69 -18.11
C SER A 330 -8.16 9.24 -18.60
N MET A 331 -7.73 8.96 -19.81
CA MET A 331 -7.70 7.61 -20.39
C MET A 331 -6.79 6.69 -19.58
N GLN A 332 -5.59 7.14 -19.24
CA GLN A 332 -4.65 6.38 -18.43
C GLN A 332 -5.23 6.06 -17.05
N ASN A 333 -5.80 7.05 -16.36
CA ASN A 333 -6.44 6.83 -15.06
C ASN A 333 -7.59 5.81 -15.13
N MET A 334 -8.35 5.78 -16.23
CA MET A 334 -9.41 4.78 -16.40
C MET A 334 -8.84 3.38 -16.67
N GLN A 335 -7.72 3.28 -17.39
CA GLN A 335 -7.02 2.01 -17.59
C GLN A 335 -6.43 1.49 -16.28
N ASP A 336 -5.72 2.33 -15.53
CA ASP A 336 -5.17 1.97 -14.22
C ASP A 336 -6.27 1.55 -13.23
N ALA A 337 -7.44 2.22 -13.29
CA ALA A 337 -8.59 1.84 -12.49
C ALA A 337 -9.18 0.49 -12.92
N MET A 338 -9.10 0.14 -14.21
CA MET A 338 -9.56 -1.15 -14.73
C MET A 338 -8.68 -2.30 -14.27
N ASP A 339 -7.38 -2.09 -14.10
CA ASP A 339 -6.45 -3.12 -13.62
C ASP A 339 -6.82 -3.60 -12.21
N ASN A 340 -7.43 -2.73 -11.39
CA ASN A 340 -7.90 -3.07 -10.05
C ASN A 340 -9.06 -4.09 -10.02
N TYR A 341 -9.71 -4.37 -11.17
CA TYR A 341 -10.73 -5.42 -11.30
C TYR A 341 -10.13 -6.82 -11.42
N THR A 342 -8.82 -6.91 -11.66
CA THR A 342 -8.04 -8.15 -11.61
C THR A 342 -7.19 -8.11 -10.35
N ILE A 343 -7.63 -8.81 -9.31
CA ILE A 343 -6.99 -8.79 -8.00
C ILE A 343 -5.94 -9.90 -7.96
N THR A 344 -4.69 -9.50 -7.77
CA THR A 344 -3.53 -10.40 -7.72
C THR A 344 -2.96 -10.51 -6.32
N SER A 345 -2.20 -11.56 -6.07
CA SER A 345 -1.47 -11.74 -4.82
C SER A 345 -0.31 -10.74 -4.75
N PRO A 346 -0.21 -9.93 -3.68
CA PRO A 346 0.90 -8.99 -3.49
C PRO A 346 2.16 -9.64 -2.91
N ILE A 347 2.06 -10.86 -2.42
CA ILE A 347 3.17 -11.64 -1.87
C ILE A 347 3.06 -13.11 -2.28
N SER A 348 4.18 -13.81 -2.31
CA SER A 348 4.17 -15.28 -2.37
C SER A 348 3.86 -15.84 -0.99
N GLY A 349 2.97 -16.85 -0.92
CA GLY A 349 2.58 -17.42 0.37
C GLY A 349 1.44 -18.43 0.26
N THR A 350 0.89 -18.80 1.41
CA THR A 350 -0.24 -19.72 1.53
C THR A 350 -1.51 -18.97 1.90
N ILE A 351 -2.60 -19.27 1.22
CA ILE A 351 -3.91 -18.69 1.53
C ILE A 351 -4.45 -19.36 2.79
N ILE A 352 -4.75 -18.54 3.80
CA ILE A 352 -5.23 -19.05 5.10
C ILE A 352 -6.74 -18.87 5.24
N GLU A 353 -7.28 -17.78 4.71
CA GLU A 353 -8.71 -17.47 4.78
C GLU A 353 -9.22 -17.00 3.43
N LYS A 354 -10.39 -17.47 3.03
CA LYS A 354 -11.11 -17.07 1.82
C LYS A 354 -12.44 -16.46 2.20
N ASN A 355 -12.53 -15.14 2.25
CA ASN A 355 -13.70 -14.42 2.72
C ASN A 355 -14.73 -14.15 1.62
N ALA A 356 -14.28 -14.04 0.36
CA ALA A 356 -15.14 -13.75 -0.78
C ALA A 356 -15.33 -14.99 -1.68
N LYS A 357 -16.55 -15.18 -2.18
CA LYS A 357 -16.92 -16.28 -3.08
C LYS A 357 -17.37 -15.75 -4.43
N VAL A 358 -17.28 -16.60 -5.44
CA VAL A 358 -17.84 -16.30 -6.77
C VAL A 358 -19.32 -15.99 -6.65
N GLY A 359 -19.71 -14.83 -7.18
CA GLY A 359 -21.08 -14.32 -7.13
C GLY A 359 -21.34 -13.27 -6.05
N ASP A 360 -20.44 -13.09 -5.10
CA ASP A 360 -20.57 -12.08 -4.04
C ASP A 360 -20.42 -10.67 -4.60
N ALA A 361 -21.14 -9.73 -4.00
CA ALA A 361 -21.01 -8.30 -4.30
C ALA A 361 -19.98 -7.68 -3.36
N LEU A 362 -18.91 -7.12 -3.93
CA LEU A 362 -17.85 -6.45 -3.21
C LEU A 362 -18.08 -4.95 -3.14
N SER A 363 -17.62 -4.37 -2.04
CA SER A 363 -17.44 -2.93 -1.88
C SER A 363 -15.96 -2.61 -1.77
N THR A 364 -15.57 -1.40 -2.09
CA THR A 364 -14.18 -0.94 -1.87
C THR A 364 -13.81 -1.11 -0.40
N GLY A 365 -12.67 -1.75 -0.13
CA GLY A 365 -12.18 -2.07 1.21
C GLY A 365 -12.64 -3.41 1.77
N SER A 366 -13.49 -4.19 1.07
CA SER A 366 -13.89 -5.55 1.49
C SER A 366 -12.66 -6.45 1.57
N ASP A 367 -12.52 -7.19 2.68
CA ASP A 367 -11.50 -8.21 2.86
C ASP A 367 -11.86 -9.46 2.01
N LEU A 368 -10.93 -9.88 1.17
CA LEU A 368 -11.14 -10.96 0.20
C LEU A 368 -10.52 -12.27 0.63
N CYS A 369 -9.26 -12.23 1.01
CA CYS A 369 -8.52 -13.37 1.53
C CYS A 369 -7.32 -12.90 2.36
N THR A 370 -6.80 -13.81 3.19
CA THR A 370 -5.58 -13.60 3.98
C THR A 370 -4.49 -14.54 3.49
N ILE A 371 -3.30 -14.01 3.22
CA ILE A 371 -2.14 -14.75 2.75
C ILE A 371 -1.04 -14.65 3.79
N TYR A 372 -0.46 -15.80 4.15
CA TYR A 372 0.68 -15.91 5.05
C TYR A 372 1.94 -16.29 4.27
N ASP A 373 2.99 -15.53 4.45
CA ASP A 373 4.34 -15.95 4.08
C ASP A 373 4.87 -16.91 5.16
N LEU A 374 5.06 -18.17 4.78
CA LEU A 374 5.54 -19.24 5.64
C LEU A 374 6.99 -19.63 5.34
N SER A 375 7.75 -18.77 4.65
CA SER A 375 9.15 -18.99 4.33
C SER A 375 10.03 -19.14 5.57
N TYR A 376 9.66 -18.49 6.66
CA TYR A 376 10.16 -18.66 8.01
C TYR A 376 9.05 -18.30 9.01
N LEU A 377 9.25 -18.70 10.26
CA LEU A 377 8.36 -18.27 11.34
C LEU A 377 9.11 -17.35 12.30
N GLU A 378 8.37 -16.45 12.90
CA GLU A 378 8.87 -15.59 13.99
C GLU A 378 8.12 -15.90 15.27
N MET A 379 8.82 -15.84 16.40
CA MET A 379 8.19 -15.77 17.69
C MET A 379 8.70 -14.58 18.49
N THR A 380 7.83 -14.01 19.29
CA THR A 380 8.21 -12.94 20.22
C THR A 380 8.11 -13.47 21.62
N ILE A 381 9.19 -13.39 22.35
CA ILE A 381 9.27 -13.71 23.78
C ILE A 381 9.49 -12.43 24.57
N ASN A 382 8.93 -12.38 25.77
CA ASN A 382 9.11 -11.24 26.68
C ASN A 382 10.20 -11.57 27.69
N VAL A 383 11.27 -10.78 27.68
CA VAL A 383 12.43 -10.97 28.54
C VAL A 383 12.48 -9.88 29.59
N ASP A 384 12.81 -10.24 30.82
CA ASP A 384 12.92 -9.33 31.96
C ASP A 384 14.01 -8.27 31.76
N GLU A 385 13.81 -7.07 32.32
CA GLU A 385 14.74 -5.93 32.25
C GLU A 385 16.14 -6.29 32.73
N LEU A 386 16.26 -7.13 33.75
CA LEU A 386 17.55 -7.51 34.33
C LEU A 386 18.36 -8.42 33.39
N GLN A 387 17.70 -9.15 32.50
CA GLN A 387 18.28 -10.14 31.61
C GLN A 387 18.50 -9.64 30.18
N VAL A 388 17.68 -8.68 29.72
CA VAL A 388 17.72 -8.19 28.33
C VAL A 388 19.09 -7.61 27.94
N SER A 389 19.83 -7.04 28.90
CA SER A 389 21.16 -6.47 28.66
C SER A 389 22.21 -7.50 28.20
N SER A 390 21.97 -8.78 28.49
CA SER A 390 22.85 -9.90 28.09
C SER A 390 22.55 -10.42 26.68
N LEU A 391 21.42 -10.00 26.07
CA LEU A 391 20.97 -10.46 24.76
C LEU A 391 21.53 -9.61 23.64
N LYS A 392 21.84 -10.27 22.52
CA LYS A 392 22.34 -9.64 21.29
C LYS A 392 21.68 -10.28 20.08
N VAL A 393 21.46 -9.48 19.06
CA VAL A 393 21.08 -9.97 17.74
C VAL A 393 22.14 -10.95 17.22
N GLY A 394 21.70 -12.07 16.65
CA GLY A 394 22.56 -13.14 16.15
C GLY A 394 22.83 -14.28 17.13
N GLN A 395 22.30 -14.24 18.35
CA GLN A 395 22.41 -15.37 19.29
C GLN A 395 21.55 -16.55 18.82
N SER A 396 22.08 -17.74 18.99
CA SER A 396 21.37 -19.00 18.69
C SER A 396 20.31 -19.26 19.76
N VAL A 397 19.19 -19.78 19.30
CA VAL A 397 18.02 -20.13 20.12
C VAL A 397 17.59 -21.54 19.81
N GLN A 398 17.35 -22.34 20.82
CA GLN A 398 16.69 -23.62 20.68
C GLN A 398 15.19 -23.42 20.90
N VAL A 399 14.39 -23.82 19.91
CA VAL A 399 12.94 -23.66 19.95
C VAL A 399 12.27 -25.03 19.97
N THR A 400 11.38 -25.23 20.92
CA THR A 400 10.55 -26.43 21.03
C THR A 400 9.08 -26.02 21.00
N ALA A 401 8.26 -26.75 20.25
CA ALA A 401 6.82 -26.50 20.18
C ALA A 401 6.05 -27.62 20.88
N ASP A 402 5.11 -27.27 21.72
CA ASP A 402 4.31 -28.24 22.49
C ASP A 402 3.52 -29.21 21.59
N ALA A 403 3.16 -28.73 20.39
CA ALA A 403 2.41 -29.52 19.42
C ALA A 403 3.28 -30.51 18.62
N VAL A 404 4.61 -30.33 18.60
CA VAL A 404 5.56 -31.18 17.86
C VAL A 404 6.53 -31.79 18.86
N LYS A 405 6.22 -33.00 19.33
CA LYS A 405 7.04 -33.68 20.34
C LYS A 405 8.36 -34.13 19.74
N ASP A 406 9.39 -34.12 20.57
CA ASP A 406 10.72 -34.68 20.30
C ASP A 406 11.48 -34.03 19.13
N LYS A 407 11.09 -32.81 18.71
CA LYS A 407 11.81 -32.01 17.71
C LYS A 407 12.22 -30.67 18.28
N THR A 408 13.49 -30.33 18.16
CA THR A 408 14.05 -29.01 18.48
C THR A 408 14.41 -28.32 17.19
N TYR A 409 14.05 -27.08 17.07
CA TYR A 409 14.32 -26.21 15.92
C TYR A 409 15.39 -25.22 16.28
N GLU A 410 16.26 -24.90 15.34
CA GLU A 410 17.23 -23.84 15.50
C GLU A 410 16.61 -22.48 15.11
N GLY A 411 16.73 -21.52 15.99
CA GLY A 411 16.32 -20.15 15.76
C GLY A 411 17.45 -19.17 16.02
N VAL A 412 17.26 -17.94 15.60
CA VAL A 412 18.22 -16.85 15.78
C VAL A 412 17.48 -15.61 16.28
N VAL A 413 18.08 -14.92 17.26
CA VAL A 413 17.58 -13.60 17.70
C VAL A 413 17.77 -12.59 16.57
N THR A 414 16.68 -12.08 16.01
CA THR A 414 16.72 -11.06 14.95
C THR A 414 16.54 -9.65 15.48
N ARG A 415 15.81 -9.51 16.59
CA ARG A 415 15.53 -8.18 17.16
C ARG A 415 15.38 -8.26 18.68
N VAL A 416 16.02 -7.31 19.36
CA VAL A 416 15.80 -7.01 20.78
C VAL A 416 15.16 -5.62 20.83
N SER A 417 13.95 -5.50 21.36
CA SER A 417 13.22 -4.23 21.44
C SER A 417 13.95 -3.26 22.38
N MET A 418 14.04 -2.00 21.96
CA MET A 418 14.51 -0.93 22.84
C MET A 418 13.38 -0.35 23.71
N LYS A 419 12.14 -0.67 23.37
CA LYS A 419 10.94 -0.27 24.12
C LYS A 419 10.53 -1.42 25.02
N GLY A 420 10.54 -1.20 26.32
CA GLY A 420 9.95 -2.12 27.29
C GLY A 420 8.45 -1.94 27.40
N ASP A 421 7.76 -3.03 27.65
CA ASP A 421 6.33 -3.05 27.96
C ASP A 421 6.16 -3.33 29.45
N THR A 422 5.50 -2.41 30.16
CA THR A 422 5.29 -2.53 31.62
C THR A 422 3.87 -2.98 31.88
N SER A 423 3.73 -4.11 32.53
CA SER A 423 2.44 -4.66 32.95
C SER A 423 2.54 -5.18 34.39
N GLY A 424 1.61 -4.80 35.26
CA GLY A 424 1.58 -5.29 36.64
C GLY A 424 2.80 -4.93 37.50
N GLY A 425 3.57 -3.87 37.14
CA GLY A 425 4.77 -3.44 37.85
C GLY A 425 6.08 -4.12 37.41
N THR A 426 6.00 -5.04 36.44
CA THR A 426 7.18 -5.69 35.82
C THR A 426 7.38 -5.13 34.41
N THR A 427 8.61 -4.76 34.09
CA THR A 427 9.00 -4.31 32.74
C THR A 427 9.66 -5.47 31.98
N THR A 428 9.11 -5.78 30.81
CA THR A 428 9.68 -6.78 29.91
C THR A 428 10.00 -6.18 28.55
N TYR A 429 10.97 -6.76 27.88
CA TYR A 429 11.40 -6.34 26.55
C TYR A 429 11.11 -7.44 25.53
N PRO A 430 10.31 -7.14 24.49
CA PRO A 430 10.04 -8.10 23.43
C PRO A 430 11.32 -8.44 22.64
N VAL A 431 11.63 -9.73 22.54
CA VAL A 431 12.72 -10.28 21.73
C VAL A 431 12.13 -11.14 20.63
N THR A 432 12.48 -10.85 19.38
CA THR A 432 12.02 -11.60 18.22
C THR A 432 13.05 -12.64 17.83
N VAL A 433 12.59 -13.87 17.71
CA VAL A 433 13.37 -15.04 17.27
C VAL A 433 12.82 -15.49 15.92
N ARG A 434 13.70 -15.68 14.94
CA ARG A 434 13.39 -16.22 13.62
C ARG A 434 13.75 -17.69 13.58
N ILE A 435 12.88 -18.49 12.96
CA ILE A 435 13.00 -19.95 12.82
C ILE A 435 12.87 -20.25 11.33
N ASP A 436 13.96 -20.69 10.70
CA ASP A 436 14.00 -20.95 9.26
C ASP A 436 13.47 -22.36 8.90
N GLU A 437 13.64 -23.33 9.78
CA GLU A 437 13.07 -24.67 9.62
C GLU A 437 11.63 -24.70 10.15
N THR A 438 10.65 -24.71 9.25
CA THR A 438 9.22 -24.62 9.63
C THR A 438 8.47 -25.95 9.55
N ASP A 439 9.14 -27.06 9.21
CA ASP A 439 8.48 -28.36 9.01
C ASP A 439 7.76 -28.85 10.28
N GLY A 440 6.44 -29.01 10.18
CA GLY A 440 5.57 -29.39 11.29
C GLY A 440 5.10 -28.24 12.16
N LEU A 441 5.68 -27.03 12.02
CA LEU A 441 5.26 -25.83 12.74
C LEU A 441 4.15 -25.10 11.97
N ARG A 442 3.24 -24.48 12.72
CA ARG A 442 2.18 -23.65 12.15
C ARG A 442 2.06 -22.33 12.91
N PRO A 443 1.74 -21.22 12.24
CA PRO A 443 1.38 -19.98 12.92
C PRO A 443 0.27 -20.21 13.96
N GLY A 444 0.37 -19.55 15.10
CA GLY A 444 -0.56 -19.70 16.22
C GLY A 444 -0.18 -20.79 17.22
N MET A 445 0.79 -21.67 16.94
CA MET A 445 1.31 -22.63 17.91
C MET A 445 2.10 -21.92 19.01
N ASN A 446 1.99 -22.41 20.25
CA ASN A 446 2.86 -22.00 21.34
C ASN A 446 4.18 -22.73 21.24
N ALA A 447 5.25 -22.03 21.53
CA ALA A 447 6.60 -22.54 21.53
C ALA A 447 7.41 -21.99 22.72
N ASN A 448 8.39 -22.77 23.15
CA ASN A 448 9.35 -22.39 24.16
C ASN A 448 10.68 -22.11 23.46
N ALA A 449 11.33 -21.01 23.78
CA ALA A 449 12.63 -20.65 23.26
C ALA A 449 13.66 -20.60 24.38
N GLU A 450 14.81 -21.20 24.12
CA GLU A 450 15.98 -21.15 24.98
C GLU A 450 17.11 -20.42 24.25
N ILE A 451 17.36 -19.17 24.65
CA ILE A 451 18.40 -18.33 24.07
C ILE A 451 19.73 -18.64 24.77
N VAL A 452 20.74 -19.02 24.02
CA VAL A 452 22.08 -19.22 24.55
C VAL A 452 22.74 -17.86 24.79
N VAL A 453 22.85 -17.43 26.05
CA VAL A 453 23.46 -16.17 26.46
C VAL A 453 24.99 -16.28 26.47
N ALA A 454 25.49 -17.36 27.05
CA ALA A 454 26.90 -17.65 27.13
C ALA A 454 27.13 -19.17 27.10
N GLN A 455 28.17 -19.63 26.47
CA GLN A 455 28.56 -21.04 26.42
C GLN A 455 30.05 -21.21 26.60
N ALA A 456 30.45 -22.19 27.38
CA ALA A 456 31.83 -22.63 27.49
C ALA A 456 31.90 -24.14 27.21
N LYS A 457 32.62 -24.53 26.15
CA LYS A 457 32.84 -25.94 25.79
C LYS A 457 34.09 -26.49 26.43
N ASN A 458 34.04 -27.77 26.85
CA ASN A 458 35.14 -28.43 27.53
C ASN A 458 35.68 -27.62 28.70
N ALA A 459 34.82 -27.04 29.50
CA ALA A 459 35.20 -26.18 30.61
C ALA A 459 35.36 -26.99 31.91
N LEU A 460 36.40 -26.70 32.67
CA LEU A 460 36.55 -27.23 34.02
C LEU A 460 35.44 -26.64 34.90
N THR A 461 34.62 -27.47 35.49
CA THR A 461 33.42 -27.05 36.24
C THR A 461 33.39 -27.62 37.64
N VAL A 462 32.70 -26.89 38.50
CA VAL A 462 32.40 -27.37 39.87
C VAL A 462 30.92 -27.17 40.13
N PRO A 463 30.28 -27.99 40.96
CA PRO A 463 28.89 -27.76 41.39
C PRO A 463 28.74 -26.34 41.98
N ASN A 464 27.60 -25.66 41.68
CA ASN A 464 27.33 -24.32 42.19
C ASN A 464 27.43 -24.21 43.71
N ALA A 465 27.04 -25.31 44.42
CA ALA A 465 27.19 -25.44 45.86
C ALA A 465 28.65 -25.36 46.37
N ALA A 466 29.61 -25.66 45.51
CA ALA A 466 31.01 -25.66 45.90
C ALA A 466 31.62 -24.24 45.93
N ILE A 467 30.95 -23.26 45.31
CA ILE A 467 31.45 -21.89 45.27
C ILE A 467 30.85 -21.10 46.42
N VAL A 468 31.66 -20.71 47.34
CA VAL A 468 31.26 -19.89 48.48
C VAL A 468 31.50 -18.40 48.20
N ARG A 469 30.88 -17.54 49.05
CA ARG A 469 30.93 -16.07 48.91
C ARG A 469 32.35 -15.56 48.70
N GLY A 470 32.58 -14.77 47.65
CA GLY A 470 33.88 -14.21 47.29
C GLY A 470 34.68 -15.03 46.28
N ASN A 471 34.00 -16.01 45.63
CA ASN A 471 34.56 -16.94 44.65
C ASN A 471 35.67 -17.81 45.23
N TYR A 472 35.41 -18.42 46.38
CA TYR A 472 36.29 -19.42 46.99
C TYR A 472 35.67 -20.80 46.82
N VAL A 473 36.55 -21.81 46.73
CA VAL A 473 36.20 -23.22 46.74
C VAL A 473 36.95 -23.88 47.85
N LEU A 474 36.28 -24.75 48.60
CA LEU A 474 36.91 -25.54 49.66
C LEU A 474 37.60 -26.75 49.02
N VAL A 475 38.92 -26.83 49.15
CA VAL A 475 39.79 -27.83 48.51
C VAL A 475 40.50 -28.61 49.60
N ARG A 476 40.64 -29.91 49.42
CA ARG A 476 41.38 -30.78 50.36
C ARG A 476 42.86 -30.41 50.39
N GLN A 477 43.49 -30.40 51.55
CA GLN A 477 44.88 -29.92 51.76
C GLN A 477 45.94 -30.67 50.97
N ASP A 478 45.65 -31.92 50.55
CA ASP A 478 46.57 -32.75 49.73
C ASP A 478 46.36 -32.53 48.22
N SER A 479 45.45 -31.69 47.82
CA SER A 479 45.18 -31.37 46.41
C SER A 479 46.20 -30.39 45.84
N PRO A 480 46.50 -30.48 44.52
CA PRO A 480 47.51 -29.64 43.87
C PRO A 480 47.26 -28.13 44.02
N SER A 481 46.01 -27.68 43.99
CA SER A 481 45.66 -26.28 44.11
C SER A 481 45.65 -25.74 45.54
N ALA A 482 45.85 -26.61 46.57
CA ALA A 482 45.95 -26.18 47.97
C ALA A 482 47.13 -25.22 48.24
N VAL A 483 48.15 -25.22 47.38
CA VAL A 483 49.27 -24.24 47.46
C VAL A 483 48.82 -22.79 47.29
N ASN A 484 47.63 -22.56 46.71
CA ASN A 484 47.04 -21.22 46.50
C ASN A 484 46.01 -20.88 47.60
N ALA A 485 46.09 -21.53 48.76
CA ALA A 485 45.21 -21.29 49.87
C ALA A 485 45.21 -19.83 50.33
N ASP A 486 44.07 -19.33 50.73
CA ASP A 486 43.91 -18.03 51.38
C ASP A 486 43.91 -18.20 52.89
N ASP A 487 45.05 -17.95 53.51
CA ASP A 487 45.27 -18.10 54.96
C ASP A 487 44.40 -17.14 55.81
N SER A 488 43.73 -16.16 55.17
CA SER A 488 42.82 -15.24 55.87
C SER A 488 41.44 -15.87 56.18
N MET A 489 41.15 -17.00 55.58
CA MET A 489 39.87 -17.70 55.75
C MET A 489 40.05 -18.95 56.65
N SER A 490 39.22 -19.08 57.69
CA SER A 490 39.20 -20.27 58.56
C SER A 490 38.45 -21.41 57.87
N ALA A 491 39.17 -22.46 57.44
CA ALA A 491 38.62 -23.63 56.80
C ALA A 491 38.42 -24.79 57.83
N PRO A 492 37.55 -25.77 57.55
CA PRO A 492 37.40 -26.99 58.33
C PRO A 492 38.69 -27.82 58.30
N GLU A 493 38.87 -28.65 59.30
CA GLU A 493 40.07 -29.50 59.44
C GLU A 493 40.25 -30.41 58.22
N GLY A 494 41.44 -30.37 57.58
CA GLY A 494 41.76 -31.15 56.37
C GLY A 494 41.46 -30.41 55.04
N TYR A 495 40.92 -29.17 55.08
CA TYR A 495 40.59 -28.39 53.88
C TYR A 495 41.19 -27.00 53.94
N VAL A 496 41.24 -26.34 52.79
CA VAL A 496 41.69 -24.96 52.62
C VAL A 496 40.78 -24.24 51.61
N TYR A 497 40.59 -22.92 51.77
CA TYR A 497 39.87 -22.12 50.76
C TYR A 497 40.84 -21.63 49.69
N VAL A 498 40.49 -21.92 48.44
CA VAL A 498 41.24 -21.47 47.27
C VAL A 498 40.39 -20.49 46.50
N LYS A 499 40.97 -19.35 46.18
CA LYS A 499 40.28 -18.33 45.37
C LYS A 499 40.28 -18.74 43.91
N VAL A 500 39.10 -18.79 43.29
CA VAL A 500 38.92 -19.15 41.91
C VAL A 500 38.42 -17.96 41.09
N LYS A 501 38.65 -18.01 39.78
CA LYS A 501 37.96 -17.17 38.83
C LYS A 501 36.87 -18.00 38.15
N THR A 502 35.66 -17.55 38.26
CA THR A 502 34.50 -18.19 37.65
C THR A 502 34.26 -17.66 36.25
N GLY A 503 33.60 -18.43 35.40
CA GLY A 503 33.17 -18.08 34.05
C GLY A 503 31.66 -18.28 33.88
N VAL A 504 31.25 -19.02 32.84
CA VAL A 504 29.88 -19.34 32.57
C VAL A 504 29.32 -20.27 33.64
N SER A 505 28.08 -20.04 34.04
CA SER A 505 27.35 -20.87 35.02
C SER A 505 26.00 -21.29 34.46
N ASP A 506 25.64 -22.53 34.68
CA ASP A 506 24.27 -23.03 34.50
C ASP A 506 23.58 -23.25 35.85
N ASP A 507 22.42 -23.91 35.87
CA ASP A 507 21.66 -24.16 37.09
C ASP A 507 22.39 -25.04 38.11
N ASN A 508 23.33 -25.88 37.67
CA ASN A 508 23.96 -26.89 38.51
C ASN A 508 25.47 -26.70 38.67
N TYR A 509 26.13 -26.15 37.66
CA TYR A 509 27.60 -26.08 37.58
C TYR A 509 28.09 -24.69 37.15
N THR A 510 29.22 -24.31 37.67
CA THR A 510 29.92 -23.09 37.29
C THR A 510 31.31 -23.43 36.73
N GLN A 511 31.63 -22.82 35.60
CA GLN A 511 32.98 -22.88 35.02
C GLN A 511 34.00 -22.22 35.94
N VAL A 512 35.11 -22.88 36.14
CA VAL A 512 36.30 -22.32 36.78
C VAL A 512 37.36 -22.07 35.72
N THR A 513 37.70 -20.80 35.47
CA THR A 513 38.68 -20.40 34.46
C THR A 513 40.11 -20.41 34.98
N SER A 514 40.29 -20.28 36.29
CA SER A 514 41.60 -20.43 36.97
C SER A 514 41.43 -20.64 38.47
N GLY A 515 42.43 -21.25 39.10
CA GLY A 515 42.49 -21.47 40.55
C GLY A 515 42.31 -22.93 40.97
N LEU A 516 41.79 -23.80 40.09
CA LEU A 516 41.66 -25.24 40.34
C LEU A 516 42.31 -26.06 39.25
N SER A 517 42.61 -27.32 39.55
CA SER A 517 43.07 -28.36 38.65
C SER A 517 42.04 -29.51 38.58
N GLU A 518 42.00 -30.25 37.48
CA GLU A 518 41.14 -31.45 37.34
C GLU A 518 41.43 -32.54 38.40
N SER A 519 42.66 -32.54 38.97
CA SER A 519 43.09 -33.52 39.98
C SER A 519 42.82 -33.06 41.42
N ASP A 520 42.19 -31.90 41.62
CA ASP A 520 41.80 -31.44 42.94
C ASP A 520 40.61 -32.25 43.51
N THR A 521 40.55 -32.32 44.82
CA THR A 521 39.36 -32.80 45.52
C THR A 521 38.73 -31.61 46.19
N ILE A 522 37.52 -31.25 45.76
CA ILE A 522 36.71 -30.15 46.32
C ILE A 522 35.71 -30.70 47.32
N ALA A 523 35.32 -29.90 48.27
CA ALA A 523 34.31 -30.26 49.26
C ALA A 523 33.23 -29.20 49.32
N TYR A 524 31.98 -29.62 49.42
CA TYR A 524 30.85 -28.71 49.52
C TYR A 524 29.72 -29.29 50.36
N ASP A 525 28.86 -28.46 50.89
CA ASP A 525 27.65 -28.84 51.60
C ASP A 525 26.48 -28.95 50.60
N PRO A 526 25.99 -30.16 50.30
CA PRO A 526 24.89 -30.35 49.34
C PRO A 526 23.58 -29.70 49.79
N SER A 527 23.42 -29.37 51.10
CA SER A 527 22.23 -28.71 51.62
C SER A 527 22.24 -27.19 51.35
N SER A 528 23.36 -26.62 50.93
CA SER A 528 23.47 -25.20 50.57
C SER A 528 22.81 -24.81 49.27
N VAL A 529 22.32 -25.77 48.49
CA VAL A 529 21.61 -25.58 47.20
C VAL A 529 20.10 -25.64 47.39
N SER A 530 19.55 -25.28 48.56
CA SER A 530 18.09 -25.06 48.63
C SER A 530 17.76 -23.73 47.93
N SER A 531 16.85 -23.77 46.96
CA SER A 531 16.43 -22.74 46.01
C SER A 531 15.86 -21.43 46.63
N ASP A 532 15.98 -21.25 47.97
CA ASP A 532 15.42 -20.10 48.66
C ASP A 532 16.42 -19.05 49.13
N SER A 533 17.73 -19.21 48.89
CA SER A 533 18.70 -18.21 49.40
C SER A 533 19.18 -17.19 48.38
N TYR A 534 18.56 -17.05 47.21
CA TYR A 534 18.99 -16.07 46.20
C TYR A 534 18.36 -14.68 46.34
N TYR A 535 17.40 -14.51 47.27
CA TYR A 535 16.72 -13.24 47.50
C TYR A 535 16.70 -12.79 49.00
N ASP A 536 17.83 -12.93 49.70
CA ASP A 536 18.02 -12.17 50.93
C ASP A 536 19.10 -11.12 50.75
N TYR A 537 18.80 -10.05 50.05
CA TYR A 537 19.57 -8.84 50.06
C TYR A 537 18.95 -7.83 51.02
N GLY A 538 19.38 -7.85 52.27
CA GLY A 538 19.44 -6.67 53.09
C GLY A 538 18.15 -6.22 53.80
N SER A 539 17.73 -6.94 54.79
CA SER A 539 17.10 -6.29 55.94
C SER A 539 18.16 -6.11 57.03
N GLY A 540 18.96 -5.08 56.87
CA GLY A 540 19.80 -4.58 57.95
C GLY A 540 18.91 -3.94 59.02
N GLY A 541 18.88 -4.54 60.17
CA GLY A 541 18.25 -3.97 61.37
C GLY A 541 18.82 -2.58 61.67
N TYR A 542 17.94 -1.66 61.88
CA TYR A 542 18.16 -0.50 62.74
C TYR A 542 17.35 -0.72 63.98
N ASP A 543 18.06 -0.99 65.06
CA ASP A 543 17.56 -0.91 66.44
C ASP A 543 17.14 0.51 66.78
N ASP A 544 16.04 0.60 67.48
CA ASP A 544 15.62 1.55 68.48
C ASP A 544 15.88 3.05 68.29
N MET A 545 14.81 3.79 68.14
CA MET A 545 14.61 4.96 69.03
C MET A 545 13.09 5.22 69.20
N ASP A 546 12.74 5.25 70.48
CA ASP A 546 11.47 5.65 71.09
C ASP A 546 10.87 6.94 70.53
N GLY A 547 9.55 7.01 70.46
CA GLY A 547 8.85 8.27 70.27
C GLY A 547 7.37 8.16 70.04
N GLU A 548 6.66 7.95 71.14
CA GLU A 548 5.39 8.61 71.54
C GLU A 548 4.14 8.51 70.65
N VAL A 549 3.21 7.85 71.21
CA VAL A 549 1.78 7.72 70.91
C VAL A 549 1.06 9.06 70.97
N ILE A 550 0.32 9.47 69.97
CA ILE A 550 -0.93 10.20 70.15
C ILE A 550 -2.00 9.63 69.22
N GLY A 551 -3.09 9.21 69.87
CA GLY A 551 -4.24 8.64 69.24
C GLY A 551 -5.14 9.65 68.56
N GLY A 552 -6.02 9.15 67.76
CA GLY A 552 -7.11 9.91 67.17
C GLY A 552 -8.05 8.98 66.42
N ALA A 553 -9.09 8.65 67.12
CA ALA A 553 -10.23 7.84 66.64
C ALA A 553 -11.02 8.53 65.53
N GLY A 554 -11.74 7.73 64.79
CA GLY A 554 -12.99 8.22 64.24
C GLY A 554 -13.42 7.70 62.90
N ASN A 555 -14.22 6.65 62.93
CA ASN A 555 -15.52 6.43 62.28
C ASN A 555 -15.65 6.31 60.77
N ASN A 556 -16.06 5.14 60.39
CA ASN A 556 -17.26 4.72 59.63
C ASN A 556 -18.05 5.75 58.83
N ALA A 557 -18.32 5.40 57.58
CA ALA A 557 -19.65 5.25 56.94
C ALA A 557 -19.36 5.01 55.45
N ASP A 558 -19.69 3.87 54.91
CA ASP A 558 -20.91 3.40 54.26
C ASP A 558 -21.65 4.46 53.46
N LEU A 559 -21.80 4.21 52.14
CA LEU A 559 -22.99 4.35 51.30
C LEU A 559 -22.65 4.40 49.81
N THR A 560 -22.96 3.34 49.11
CA THR A 560 -23.88 3.19 47.96
C THR A 560 -23.96 4.28 46.90
N GLU A 561 -23.99 3.74 45.65
CA GLU A 561 -24.78 4.13 44.49
C GLU A 561 -24.38 5.34 43.61
N GLY A 562 -24.20 5.01 42.36
CA GLY A 562 -24.89 5.61 41.23
C GLY A 562 -24.31 6.92 40.70
N GLY A 563 -23.90 6.91 39.44
CA GLY A 563 -23.65 8.18 38.74
C GLY A 563 -22.94 8.00 37.42
N GLU A 564 -23.74 7.81 36.44
CA GLU A 564 -23.52 8.12 35.03
C GLU A 564 -22.96 9.54 34.87
N GLU A 565 -21.79 9.72 34.27
CA GLU A 565 -21.34 11.04 33.87
C GLU A 565 -20.72 11.04 32.46
N THR A 566 -21.40 11.83 31.70
CA THR A 566 -21.20 12.33 30.35
C THR A 566 -19.85 13.00 30.14
N LEU A 567 -19.34 12.83 28.90
CA LEU A 567 -18.22 13.54 28.28
C LEU A 567 -18.40 15.06 28.30
N PRO A 568 -17.37 15.87 28.45
CA PRO A 568 -17.41 17.28 28.09
C PRO A 568 -16.98 17.51 26.63
N GLU A 569 -17.82 18.27 25.93
CA GLU A 569 -17.56 18.98 24.70
C GLU A 569 -16.36 19.93 24.83
N GLU A 570 -15.47 19.89 23.85
CA GLU A 570 -14.48 20.96 23.63
C GLU A 570 -15.09 22.07 22.78
N THR A 571 -15.07 23.23 23.32
CA THR A 571 -15.43 24.50 22.69
C THR A 571 -14.32 25.01 21.77
N GLU A 572 -14.71 25.30 20.54
CA GLU A 572 -14.00 26.16 19.60
C GLU A 572 -13.78 27.57 20.14
N ASN A 573 -12.62 28.13 19.90
CA ASN A 573 -12.41 29.56 19.68
C ASN A 573 -11.08 29.82 18.94
N GLY A 574 -11.16 30.48 17.79
CA GLY A 574 -10.00 30.95 17.02
C GLY A 574 -10.41 31.54 15.69
N GLU A 575 -10.97 32.67 15.71
CA GLU A 575 -10.95 33.91 14.90
C GLU A 575 -10.26 33.85 13.53
N ALA A 576 -11.04 34.13 12.47
CA ALA A 576 -10.64 34.55 11.14
C ALA A 576 -10.72 36.08 11.01
N PRO A 577 -9.93 36.71 10.16
CA PRO A 577 -10.30 38.04 9.68
C PRO A 577 -10.92 38.01 8.28
N ALA A 578 -11.98 38.78 8.18
CA ALA A 578 -12.75 39.10 6.99
C ALA A 578 -11.98 39.98 5.99
N ALA A 579 -12.27 39.81 4.71
CA ALA A 579 -12.11 40.85 3.71
C ALA A 579 -13.31 40.87 2.76
N ASP A 580 -13.78 42.03 2.57
CA ASP A 580 -15.00 42.62 2.01
C ASP A 580 -15.52 42.03 0.70
N ALA A 581 -16.83 42.02 0.69
CA ALA A 581 -17.72 41.84 -0.44
C ALA A 581 -18.00 43.18 -1.14
N GLU A 582 -18.14 43.15 -2.45
CA GLU A 582 -19.01 44.05 -3.20
C GLU A 582 -19.83 43.25 -4.23
N GLU A 583 -21.13 43.19 -3.97
CA GLU A 583 -22.17 43.03 -4.98
C GLU A 583 -22.36 44.38 -5.70
N PRO A 584 -22.80 44.38 -6.97
CA PRO A 584 -24.16 44.86 -7.16
C PRO A 584 -25.02 44.03 -8.14
N ALA A 585 -26.27 44.04 -7.80
CA ALA A 585 -27.44 43.62 -8.54
C ALA A 585 -27.55 44.27 -9.93
N ASP A 586 -28.10 43.53 -10.90
CA ASP A 586 -29.34 43.87 -11.55
C ASP A 586 -29.79 42.74 -12.50
N GLY A 587 -31.03 42.38 -12.33
CA GLY A 587 -31.77 41.44 -13.06
C GLY A 587 -32.16 41.88 -14.46
N ILE A 588 -32.40 40.93 -15.32
CA ILE A 588 -33.39 40.99 -16.40
C ILE A 588 -33.91 39.55 -16.61
N ASP A 589 -35.20 39.44 -16.51
CA ASP A 589 -36.08 38.29 -16.68
C ASP A 589 -36.18 37.86 -18.16
N PRO A 590 -36.49 36.59 -18.47
CA PRO A 590 -36.55 36.08 -19.82
C PRO A 590 -38.00 36.07 -20.35
N ALA A 591 -38.22 36.62 -21.49
CA ALA A 591 -39.38 36.24 -22.33
C ALA A 591 -39.20 36.66 -23.80
N GLU A 592 -39.75 35.84 -24.65
CA GLU A 592 -40.08 35.94 -26.07
C GLU A 592 -39.08 35.34 -27.06
N ALA A 593 -39.39 34.16 -27.47
CA ALA A 593 -40.21 33.76 -28.60
C ALA A 593 -39.55 33.91 -29.98
N GLY A 594 -39.52 32.82 -30.71
CA GLY A 594 -39.20 32.88 -32.13
C GLY A 594 -38.89 31.49 -32.70
N ALA A 595 -39.92 30.68 -32.82
CA ALA A 595 -39.90 29.53 -33.76
C ALA A 595 -39.92 30.05 -35.19
N VAL A 596 -38.98 29.61 -36.02
CA VAL A 596 -39.15 29.55 -37.46
C VAL A 596 -38.74 28.17 -37.94
N VAL A 597 -39.77 27.43 -38.32
CA VAL A 597 -39.73 26.32 -39.23
C VAL A 597 -39.60 26.89 -40.64
N VAL A 598 -38.90 26.26 -41.51
CA VAL A 598 -39.14 25.98 -42.93
C VAL A 598 -37.83 25.64 -43.64
N ASP A 599 -37.77 24.63 -44.23
CA ASP A 599 -37.63 23.66 -45.33
C ASP A 599 -36.30 22.92 -45.38
#